data_411833f3b4cfeb5960b3e81511ec390d
#
_entry.id   411833f3b4cfeb5960b3e81511ec390d
#
_cell.length_a   1.000
_cell.length_b   1.000
_cell.length_c   1.000
_cell.angle_alpha   90.00
_cell.angle_beta   90.00
_cell.angle_gamma   90.00
#
_symmetry.space_group_name_H-M   'P 1'
#
loop_
_entity.id
_entity.type
_entity.pdbx_description
1 polymer ?
#
loop_
_entity_poly.entity_id
_entity_poly.type
_entity_poly.pdbx_seq_one_letter_code
_entity_poly.pdbx_strand_id
1 'polypeptide(L)'
;MNTAIQAALDHAVQTLQAEGVLPSDFNNNGNLTRTKDRTHGDFASNIAMIASKAAGMKPRDLAEKILAALPEVADISKAEIAGPGFINFFLNADQRFAVLDAIQAQAAQYGRTQVNAQKRIQVEFVSANPTGDLHLGHARGASVGDSLC
;
A
#
# COMPACT_ATOMS: atom_id res chain seq x y z
N MET A 1 -6.96 2.19 4.02
CA MET A 1 -7.19 2.03 2.57
C MET A 1 -6.29 0.97 1.94
N ASN A 2 -4.98 1.10 1.99
CA ASN A 2 -4.06 0.08 1.46
C ASN A 2 -4.22 -1.28 2.15
N THR A 3 -4.47 -1.29 3.46
CA THR A 3 -4.69 -2.50 4.27
C THR A 3 -5.94 -3.30 3.89
N ALA A 4 -7.03 -2.65 3.50
CA ALA A 4 -8.26 -3.34 3.11
C ALA A 4 -8.11 -4.05 1.76
N ILE A 5 -7.51 -3.39 0.76
CA ILE A 5 -7.21 -4.01 -0.54
C ILE A 5 -6.20 -5.15 -0.36
N GLN A 6 -5.18 -4.95 0.48
CA GLN A 6 -4.19 -5.99 0.74
C GLN A 6 -4.85 -7.21 1.39
N ALA A 7 -5.70 -7.02 2.40
CA ALA A 7 -6.44 -8.10 3.04
C ALA A 7 -7.36 -8.84 2.06
N ALA A 8 -8.01 -8.12 1.13
CA ALA A 8 -8.82 -8.73 0.08
C ALA A 8 -8.00 -9.59 -0.89
N LEU A 9 -6.81 -9.11 -1.27
CA LEU A 9 -5.88 -9.87 -2.10
C LEU A 9 -5.35 -11.11 -1.37
N ASP A 10 -5.02 -10.98 -0.08
CA ASP A 10 -4.57 -12.11 0.74
C ASP A 10 -5.67 -13.18 0.87
N HIS A 11 -6.93 -12.76 1.05
CA HIS A 11 -8.08 -13.66 1.06
C HIS A 11 -8.25 -14.37 -0.29
N ALA A 12 -8.15 -13.64 -1.41
CA ALA A 12 -8.24 -14.24 -2.74
C ALA A 12 -7.13 -15.27 -2.98
N VAL A 13 -5.90 -14.98 -2.54
CA VAL A 13 -4.79 -15.94 -2.60
C VAL A 13 -5.08 -17.19 -1.79
N GLN A 14 -5.58 -17.06 -0.55
CA GLN A 14 -5.96 -18.20 0.29
C GLN A 14 -7.06 -19.05 -0.34
N THR A 15 -8.05 -18.42 -0.96
CA THR A 15 -9.11 -19.13 -1.69
C THR A 15 -8.53 -19.94 -2.86
N LEU A 16 -7.65 -19.35 -3.67
CA LEU A 16 -7.02 -20.03 -4.79
C LEU A 16 -6.03 -21.13 -4.34
N GLN A 17 -5.45 -21.01 -3.15
CA GLN A 17 -4.65 -22.09 -2.54
C GLN A 17 -5.55 -23.25 -2.12
N ALA A 18 -6.70 -22.97 -1.51
CA ALA A 18 -7.67 -23.99 -1.12
C ALA A 18 -8.26 -24.72 -2.34
N GLU A 19 -8.41 -24.03 -3.47
CA GLU A 19 -8.86 -24.61 -4.75
C GLU A 19 -7.74 -25.34 -5.52
N GLY A 20 -6.50 -25.33 -5.01
CA GLY A 20 -5.35 -25.95 -5.66
C GLY A 20 -4.84 -25.25 -6.91
N VAL A 21 -5.27 -24.01 -7.15
CA VAL A 21 -4.79 -23.16 -8.24
C VAL A 21 -3.41 -22.58 -7.93
N LEU A 22 -3.18 -22.24 -6.67
CA LEU A 22 -1.89 -21.77 -6.15
C LEU A 22 -1.32 -22.79 -5.16
N PRO A 23 0.02 -22.93 -5.10
CA PRO A 23 0.67 -23.76 -4.08
C PRO A 23 0.37 -23.21 -2.69
N SER A 24 0.24 -24.12 -1.71
CA SER A 24 -0.06 -23.76 -0.31
C SER A 24 1.03 -22.93 0.38
N ASP A 25 2.26 -23.01 -0.11
CA ASP A 25 3.42 -22.27 0.37
C ASP A 25 3.62 -20.91 -0.37
N PHE A 26 2.74 -20.59 -1.33
CA PHE A 26 2.82 -19.30 -2.02
C PHE A 26 2.49 -18.15 -1.05
N ASN A 27 3.43 -17.23 -0.89
CA ASN A 27 3.23 -16.02 -0.13
C ASN A 27 2.89 -14.85 -1.07
N ASN A 28 1.90 -14.05 -0.66
CA ASN A 28 1.54 -12.83 -1.38
C ASN A 28 2.62 -11.76 -1.21
N ASN A 29 3.61 -11.79 -2.09
CA ASN A 29 4.64 -10.75 -2.22
C ASN A 29 4.27 -9.73 -3.31
N GLY A 30 3.00 -9.68 -3.72
CA GLY A 30 2.50 -8.74 -4.70
C GLY A 30 2.58 -7.31 -4.17
N ASN A 31 3.13 -6.42 -4.99
CA ASN A 31 3.15 -5.00 -4.65
C ASN A 31 1.80 -4.38 -4.97
N LEU A 32 1.21 -3.75 -3.96
CA LEU A 32 0.09 -2.85 -4.12
C LEU A 32 0.65 -1.42 -4.11
N THR A 33 0.60 -0.76 -5.26
CA THR A 33 1.16 0.59 -5.44
C THR A 33 0.06 1.57 -5.82
N ARG A 34 0.23 2.83 -5.39
CA ARG A 34 -0.66 3.90 -5.84
C ARG A 34 -0.34 4.23 -7.30
N THR A 35 -1.38 4.33 -8.12
CA THR A 35 -1.22 4.70 -9.53
C THR A 35 -0.83 6.16 -9.67
N LYS A 36 -0.02 6.46 -10.68
CA LYS A 36 0.33 7.85 -11.02
C LYS A 36 -0.79 8.51 -11.84
N ASP A 37 -1.47 7.72 -12.66
CA ASP A 37 -2.56 8.17 -13.52
C ASP A 37 -3.89 7.62 -13.01
N ARG A 38 -4.84 8.49 -12.76
CA ARG A 38 -6.18 8.15 -12.26
C ARG A 38 -7.01 7.32 -13.24
N THR A 39 -6.67 7.33 -14.53
CA THR A 39 -7.31 6.48 -15.52
C THR A 39 -7.07 5.01 -15.26
N HIS A 40 -6.00 4.69 -14.54
CA HIS A 40 -5.65 3.33 -14.10
C HIS A 40 -6.11 3.01 -12.65
N GLY A 41 -7.07 3.78 -12.14
CA GLY A 41 -7.57 3.60 -10.78
C GLY A 41 -6.74 4.31 -9.72
N ASP A 42 -6.99 4.01 -8.46
CA ASP A 42 -6.28 4.58 -7.31
C ASP A 42 -5.08 3.71 -6.90
N PHE A 43 -5.20 2.38 -7.06
CA PHE A 43 -4.15 1.41 -6.77
C PHE A 43 -4.04 0.36 -7.87
N ALA A 44 -2.84 -0.19 -8.03
CA ALA A 44 -2.56 -1.31 -8.93
C ALA A 44 -1.75 -2.39 -8.22
N SER A 45 -2.08 -3.65 -8.48
CA SER A 45 -1.35 -4.82 -7.99
C SER A 45 -0.79 -5.64 -9.16
N ASN A 46 0.41 -6.15 -8.98
CA ASN A 46 1.09 -7.05 -9.93
C ASN A 46 1.06 -8.52 -9.47
N ILE A 47 0.21 -8.85 -8.48
CA ILE A 47 0.19 -10.17 -7.85
C ILE A 47 0.00 -11.31 -8.86
N ALA A 48 -0.89 -11.15 -9.86
CA ALA A 48 -1.12 -12.18 -10.86
C ALA A 48 0.11 -12.44 -11.73
N MET A 49 0.93 -11.43 -11.99
CA MET A 49 2.18 -11.58 -12.72
C MET A 49 3.22 -12.36 -11.90
N ILE A 50 3.31 -12.09 -10.59
CA ILE A 50 4.24 -12.78 -9.68
C ILE A 50 3.79 -14.22 -9.48
N ALA A 51 2.51 -14.45 -9.24
CA ALA A 51 1.94 -15.77 -8.95
C ALA A 51 1.80 -16.67 -10.20
N SER A 52 1.80 -16.10 -11.39
CA SER A 52 1.56 -16.83 -12.65
C SER A 52 2.48 -18.02 -12.87
N LYS A 53 3.77 -17.87 -12.51
CA LYS A 53 4.75 -18.95 -12.63
C LYS A 53 4.46 -20.10 -11.65
N ALA A 54 4.06 -19.79 -10.42
CA ALA A 54 3.71 -20.77 -9.41
C ALA A 54 2.40 -21.49 -9.73
N ALA A 55 1.43 -20.78 -10.33
CA ALA A 55 0.16 -21.33 -10.79
C ALA A 55 0.25 -22.10 -12.11
N GLY A 56 1.37 -21.99 -12.85
CA GLY A 56 1.50 -22.58 -14.20
C GLY A 56 0.51 -22.01 -15.21
N MET A 57 0.04 -20.77 -15.01
CA MET A 57 -0.99 -20.11 -15.81
C MET A 57 -0.49 -18.80 -16.40
N LYS A 58 -1.19 -18.32 -17.45
CA LYS A 58 -0.93 -16.96 -17.94
C LYS A 58 -1.33 -15.93 -16.89
N PRO A 59 -0.57 -14.82 -16.73
CA PRO A 59 -0.88 -13.82 -15.73
C PRO A 59 -2.29 -13.23 -15.83
N ARG A 60 -2.79 -13.06 -17.06
CA ARG A 60 -4.14 -12.51 -17.28
C ARG A 60 -5.24 -13.48 -16.84
N ASP A 61 -5.09 -14.77 -17.14
CA ASP A 61 -6.05 -15.81 -16.76
C ASP A 61 -6.06 -15.96 -15.21
N LEU A 62 -4.88 -15.85 -14.60
CA LEU A 62 -4.78 -15.85 -13.14
C LEU A 62 -5.38 -14.59 -12.52
N ALA A 63 -5.21 -13.41 -13.15
CA ALA A 63 -5.84 -12.18 -12.70
C ALA A 63 -7.37 -12.28 -12.69
N GLU A 64 -7.97 -12.95 -13.68
CA GLU A 64 -9.42 -13.22 -13.74
C GLU A 64 -9.86 -14.09 -12.54
N LYS A 65 -9.10 -15.13 -12.22
CA LYS A 65 -9.37 -15.97 -11.05
C LYS A 65 -9.23 -15.21 -9.72
N ILE A 66 -8.20 -14.37 -9.60
CA ILE A 66 -8.01 -13.52 -8.42
C ILE A 66 -9.18 -12.57 -8.27
N LEU A 67 -9.63 -11.91 -9.36
CA LEU A 67 -10.80 -11.03 -9.32
C LEU A 67 -12.08 -11.76 -8.89
N ALA A 68 -12.29 -12.98 -9.40
CA ALA A 68 -13.46 -13.79 -9.04
C ALA A 68 -13.42 -14.24 -7.57
N ALA A 69 -12.24 -14.41 -6.98
CA ALA A 69 -12.04 -14.80 -5.59
C ALA A 69 -11.95 -13.60 -4.62
N LEU A 70 -11.96 -12.35 -5.12
CA LEU A 70 -11.95 -11.17 -4.26
C LEU A 70 -13.27 -11.07 -3.48
N PRO A 71 -13.21 -10.87 -2.16
CA PRO A 71 -14.39 -10.57 -1.37
C PRO A 71 -14.95 -9.18 -1.73
N GLU A 72 -16.23 -8.96 -1.50
CA GLU A 72 -16.79 -7.61 -1.56
C GLU A 72 -16.14 -6.73 -0.49
N VAL A 73 -15.57 -5.61 -0.92
CA VAL A 73 -14.95 -4.60 -0.05
C VAL A 73 -15.65 -3.27 -0.29
N ALA A 74 -16.28 -2.72 0.74
CA ALA A 74 -17.06 -1.48 0.65
C ALA A 74 -16.25 -0.29 0.08
N ASP A 75 -14.93 -0.31 0.28
CA ASP A 75 -14.02 0.74 -0.17
C ASP A 75 -13.73 0.69 -1.68
N ILE A 76 -13.99 -0.45 -2.33
CA ILE A 76 -13.67 -0.67 -3.75
C ILE A 76 -14.94 -0.49 -4.58
N SER A 77 -14.95 0.49 -5.48
CA SER A 77 -16.04 0.67 -6.45
C SER A 77 -15.92 -0.25 -7.64
N LYS A 78 -14.69 -0.56 -8.05
CA LYS A 78 -14.38 -1.36 -9.24
C LYS A 78 -12.98 -1.94 -9.13
N ALA A 79 -12.81 -3.16 -9.62
CA ALA A 79 -11.51 -3.73 -9.91
C ALA A 79 -11.49 -4.23 -11.36
N GLU A 80 -10.41 -3.99 -12.09
CA GLU A 80 -10.28 -4.39 -13.50
C GLU A 80 -8.87 -4.85 -13.85
N ILE A 81 -8.77 -5.69 -14.87
CA ILE A 81 -7.49 -6.20 -15.36
C ILE A 81 -6.93 -5.27 -16.41
N ALA A 82 -5.69 -4.86 -16.23
CA ALA A 82 -4.96 -4.02 -17.17
C ALA A 82 -3.70 -4.70 -17.69
N GLY A 83 -3.40 -4.47 -18.97
CA GLY A 83 -2.19 -4.97 -19.61
C GLY A 83 -1.99 -6.48 -19.47
N PRO A 84 -0.78 -6.92 -19.11
CA PRO A 84 -0.42 -8.35 -19.06
C PRO A 84 -0.98 -9.10 -17.84
N GLY A 85 -1.67 -8.44 -16.91
CA GLY A 85 -2.19 -9.06 -15.68
C GLY A 85 -2.06 -8.19 -14.44
N PHE A 86 -1.97 -6.86 -14.60
CA PHE A 86 -2.17 -5.94 -13.50
C PHE A 86 -3.64 -5.92 -13.08
N ILE A 87 -3.90 -5.76 -11.80
CA ILE A 87 -5.24 -5.56 -11.25
C ILE A 87 -5.31 -4.14 -10.72
N ASN A 88 -6.13 -3.32 -11.34
CA ASN A 88 -6.36 -1.93 -10.98
C ASN A 88 -7.60 -1.81 -10.10
N PHE A 89 -7.49 -1.07 -8.99
CA PHE A 89 -8.55 -0.84 -8.02
C PHE A 89 -8.98 0.62 -8.04
N PHE A 90 -10.28 0.84 -8.13
CA PHE A 90 -10.92 2.14 -8.04
C PHE A 90 -11.65 2.22 -6.72
N LEU A 91 -11.36 3.26 -5.94
CA LEU A 91 -12.02 3.48 -4.65
C LEU A 91 -13.34 4.20 -4.82
N ASN A 92 -14.26 3.93 -3.90
CA ASN A 92 -15.46 4.73 -3.75
C ASN A 92 -15.08 6.18 -3.39
N ALA A 93 -15.78 7.15 -3.98
CA ALA A 93 -15.48 8.57 -3.78
C ALA A 93 -15.54 8.97 -2.29
N ASP A 94 -16.52 8.45 -1.55
CA ASP A 94 -16.72 8.73 -0.13
C ASP A 94 -15.57 8.22 0.74
N GLN A 95 -14.95 7.11 0.36
CA GLN A 95 -13.81 6.54 1.09
C GLN A 95 -12.52 7.37 0.96
N ARG A 96 -12.42 8.22 -0.05
CA ARG A 96 -11.29 9.17 -0.16
C ARG A 96 -11.27 10.17 0.98
N PHE A 97 -12.43 10.47 1.53
CA PHE A 97 -12.61 11.43 2.60
C PHE A 97 -12.73 10.81 3.99
N ALA A 98 -12.87 9.48 4.09
CA ALA A 98 -12.95 8.76 5.38
C ALA A 98 -11.75 9.04 6.31
N VAL A 99 -10.60 9.41 5.74
CA VAL A 99 -9.44 9.85 6.53
C VAL A 99 -9.73 11.12 7.34
N LEU A 100 -10.60 12.00 6.85
CA LEU A 100 -10.96 13.24 7.56
C LEU A 100 -11.76 12.93 8.81
N ASP A 101 -12.70 11.98 8.74
CA ASP A 101 -13.46 11.52 9.90
C ASP A 101 -12.54 10.88 10.94
N ALA A 102 -11.57 10.09 10.49
CA ALA A 102 -10.57 9.49 11.38
C ALA A 102 -9.67 10.53 12.03
N ILE A 103 -9.24 11.57 11.30
CA ILE A 103 -8.47 12.69 11.84
C ILE A 103 -9.29 13.43 12.90
N GLN A 104 -10.56 13.73 12.60
CA GLN A 104 -11.43 14.44 13.50
C GLN A 104 -11.72 13.64 14.78
N ALA A 105 -12.01 12.35 14.64
CA ALA A 105 -12.27 11.46 15.77
C ALA A 105 -11.06 11.25 16.68
N GLN A 106 -9.86 11.11 16.10
CA GLN A 106 -8.63 10.85 16.84
C GLN A 106 -7.95 12.15 17.32
N ALA A 107 -8.27 13.29 16.70
CA ALA A 107 -7.75 14.61 17.05
C ALA A 107 -6.21 14.58 17.28
N ALA A 108 -5.75 14.94 18.46
CA ALA A 108 -4.33 14.96 18.83
C ALA A 108 -3.65 13.56 18.86
N GLN A 109 -4.42 12.48 18.77
CA GLN A 109 -3.89 11.11 18.72
C GLN A 109 -3.70 10.60 17.30
N TYR A 110 -4.23 11.30 16.29
CA TYR A 110 -4.07 10.87 14.89
C TYR A 110 -2.59 10.85 14.49
N GLY A 111 -2.18 9.74 13.87
CA GLY A 111 -0.79 9.50 13.48
C GLY A 111 0.12 8.95 14.58
N ARG A 112 -0.33 8.88 15.85
CA ARG A 112 0.45 8.26 16.91
C ARG A 112 0.38 6.74 16.81
N THR A 113 1.53 6.09 16.96
CA THR A 113 1.65 4.63 16.92
C THR A 113 2.47 4.13 18.09
N GLN A 114 2.19 2.91 18.55
CA GLN A 114 2.93 2.23 19.61
C GLN A 114 4.03 1.28 19.06
N VAL A 115 4.20 1.22 17.74
CA VAL A 115 5.13 0.26 17.11
C VAL A 115 6.56 0.36 17.63
N ASN A 116 7.00 1.58 17.98
CA ASN A 116 8.34 1.85 18.47
C ASN A 116 8.36 2.34 19.93
N ALA A 117 7.30 2.13 20.70
CA ALA A 117 7.16 2.69 22.06
C ALA A 117 8.30 2.31 23.02
N GLN A 118 8.97 1.17 22.78
CA GLN A 118 10.10 0.71 23.59
C GLN A 118 11.47 1.04 22.99
N LYS A 119 11.52 1.63 21.79
CA LYS A 119 12.78 2.00 21.15
C LYS A 119 13.19 3.41 21.56
N ARG A 120 14.44 3.55 21.94
CA ARG A 120 15.05 4.88 22.13
C ARG A 120 15.55 5.34 20.76
N ILE A 121 14.99 6.44 20.26
CA ILE A 121 15.33 7.03 18.95
C ILE A 121 16.00 8.36 19.21
N GLN A 122 17.14 8.59 18.61
CA GLN A 122 17.83 9.87 18.60
C GLN A 122 17.77 10.41 17.17
N VAL A 123 17.35 11.65 17.02
CA VAL A 123 17.34 12.37 15.73
C VAL A 123 18.43 13.44 15.81
N GLU A 124 19.42 13.36 14.94
CA GLU A 124 20.44 14.36 14.75
C GLU A 124 20.08 15.20 13.52
N PHE A 125 20.05 16.51 13.68
CA PHE A 125 19.80 17.44 12.60
C PHE A 125 20.62 18.72 12.76
N VAL A 126 20.79 19.48 11.67
CA VAL A 126 21.74 20.60 11.61
C VAL A 126 23.17 20.14 11.94
N SER A 127 23.53 18.95 11.50
CA SER A 127 24.88 18.41 11.66
C SER A 127 25.81 19.05 10.62
N ALA A 128 26.18 20.30 10.87
CA ALA A 128 27.05 21.09 9.99
C ALA A 128 28.47 21.19 10.54
N ASN A 129 29.48 21.08 9.67
CA ASN A 129 30.86 21.33 10.06
C ASN A 129 31.01 22.81 10.46
N PRO A 130 31.76 23.12 11.56
CA PRO A 130 31.97 24.49 12.02
C PRO A 130 33.06 25.22 11.21
N THR A 131 33.11 24.98 9.90
CA THR A 131 34.15 25.50 8.99
C THR A 131 33.69 26.69 8.16
N GLY A 132 32.43 27.12 8.31
CA GLY A 132 31.84 28.24 7.58
C GLY A 132 30.41 28.54 8.04
N ASP A 133 29.81 29.56 7.42
CA ASP A 133 28.46 29.98 7.74
C ASP A 133 27.39 28.95 7.30
N LEU A 134 26.27 28.93 8.03
CA LEU A 134 25.12 28.11 7.65
C LEU A 134 24.45 28.68 6.37
N HIS A 135 24.04 27.81 5.50
CA HIS A 135 23.33 28.16 4.26
C HIS A 135 21.94 27.52 4.21
N LEU A 136 21.13 27.87 3.20
CA LEU A 136 19.75 27.39 3.03
C LEU A 136 19.58 25.86 3.11
N GLY A 137 20.59 25.10 2.68
CA GLY A 137 20.58 23.64 2.82
C GLY A 137 20.56 23.18 4.27
N HIS A 138 21.28 23.85 5.16
CA HIS A 138 21.27 23.58 6.61
C HIS A 138 19.92 23.96 7.21
N ALA A 139 19.34 25.11 6.84
CA ALA A 139 18.02 25.53 7.30
C ALA A 139 16.92 24.52 6.92
N ARG A 140 16.98 23.97 5.69
CA ARG A 140 16.05 22.91 5.29
C ARG A 140 16.21 21.65 6.14
N GLY A 141 17.44 21.21 6.38
CA GLY A 141 17.73 20.06 7.26
C GLY A 141 17.24 20.30 8.69
N ALA A 142 17.42 21.52 9.21
CA ALA A 142 16.91 21.93 10.50
C ALA A 142 15.39 21.81 10.61
N SER A 143 14.66 22.38 9.64
CA SER A 143 13.20 22.36 9.63
C SER A 143 12.62 20.95 9.54
N VAL A 144 13.23 20.08 8.71
CA VAL A 144 12.81 18.69 8.59
C VAL A 144 13.09 17.93 9.90
N GLY A 145 14.28 18.09 10.47
CA GLY A 145 14.64 17.41 11.71
C GLY A 145 13.77 17.83 12.89
N ASP A 146 13.53 19.14 13.04
CA ASP A 146 12.65 19.70 14.07
C ASP A 146 11.20 19.17 13.94
N SER A 147 10.72 19.03 12.68
CA SER A 147 9.38 18.50 12.44
C SER A 147 9.26 16.98 12.72
N LEU A 148 10.36 16.25 12.80
CA LEU A 148 10.41 14.81 13.10
C LEU A 148 10.50 14.52 14.60
N CYS A 149 10.92 15.48 15.41
CA CYS A 149 11.03 15.36 16.87
C CYS A 149 9.75 15.73 17.60
#